data_bb1ae08289dcd930b28348d3382394af
#
_entry.id   bb1ae08289dcd930b28348d3382394af
#
_cell.length_a   1.000
_cell.length_b   1.000
_cell.length_c   1.000
_cell.angle_alpha   90.00
_cell.angle_beta   90.00
_cell.angle_gamma   90.00
#
_symmetry.space_group_name_H-M   'P 1'
#
loop_
_entity.id
_entity.type
_entity.pdbx_description
1 polymer ?
#
loop_
_entity_poly.entity_id
_entity_poly.type
_entity_poly.pdbx_seq_one_letter_code
_entity_poly.pdbx_strand_id
1 'polypeptide(L)'
;MINILFTGTAVVLLCFAAYWVRGRGGHRPMGTWAMAALLTSFALAFASYAPAVERAVESVVPHVARLLSNTFTLTAATAVLAFLFQLNLDRERADRQIRMRVIALAISVTGMTAFFVAEQLTGRNPVLYACYVLIYISYLGYTAKDFLLQTWAHSKRSTRRSQRWGLRTTSVGCGFALLYAAYKLFALISIGLGLGLIPDHARCSSPLTPFRCAFSVSAPAVAVLLITVGLTLPALLWPLSQLRRRRWERNSFTALEPLWREVTSAVPEVVLDPGTTEVDSHDLDFHLHRRVIEINDCVLALRPYRRTSVRDAAAADAARRGTAETPRGEAEVEAAVIAAAVAAKRTGLPLDGDEAPPAAGTRSRKGDLPAETAWLLLVAKAYARHSAPENAGAPSPSHPGAENAEAALPGRPAPKNAGATSPSHPTPKNTGAASPNHPAPKNAGASS
;
A
#
# COMPACT_ATOMS: atom_id res chain seq x y z
N MET A 1 11.37 -28.78 19.71
CA MET A 1 10.86 -27.97 18.60
C MET A 1 10.21 -26.66 19.09
N ILE A 2 9.29 -26.66 20.06
CA ILE A 2 8.60 -25.48 20.57
C ILE A 2 9.57 -24.42 21.09
N ASN A 3 10.60 -24.81 21.86
CA ASN A 3 11.60 -23.88 22.39
C ASN A 3 12.36 -23.15 21.28
N ILE A 4 12.76 -23.86 20.22
CA ILE A 4 13.45 -23.25 19.06
C ILE A 4 12.54 -22.27 18.33
N LEU A 5 11.25 -22.60 18.20
CA LEU A 5 10.28 -21.73 17.53
C LEU A 5 10.10 -20.41 18.30
N PHE A 6 9.83 -20.46 19.62
CA PHE A 6 9.62 -19.27 20.43
C PHE A 6 10.90 -18.42 20.56
N THR A 7 12.05 -19.04 20.84
CA THR A 7 13.32 -18.35 20.94
C THR A 7 13.74 -17.75 19.59
N GLY A 8 13.62 -18.53 18.49
CA GLY A 8 13.92 -18.05 17.15
C GLY A 8 13.03 -16.85 16.75
N THR A 9 11.73 -16.91 17.02
CA THR A 9 10.81 -15.79 16.77
C THR A 9 11.20 -14.57 17.60
N ALA A 10 11.52 -14.72 18.87
CA ALA A 10 11.96 -13.62 19.73
C ALA A 10 13.25 -12.96 19.21
N VAL A 11 14.24 -13.75 18.79
CA VAL A 11 15.49 -13.24 18.22
C VAL A 11 15.24 -12.48 16.92
N VAL A 12 14.43 -13.00 16.01
CA VAL A 12 14.08 -12.34 14.76
C VAL A 12 13.39 -10.99 15.04
N LEU A 13 12.44 -10.93 15.96
CA LEU A 13 11.76 -9.71 16.34
C LEU A 13 12.73 -8.67 16.95
N LEU A 14 13.69 -9.11 17.78
CA LEU A 14 14.73 -8.23 18.32
C LEU A 14 15.67 -7.70 17.23
N CYS A 15 16.03 -8.53 16.26
CA CYS A 15 16.82 -8.07 15.11
C CYS A 15 16.08 -6.99 14.30
N PHE A 16 14.78 -7.17 14.07
CA PHE A 16 13.96 -6.15 13.42
C PHE A 16 13.83 -4.88 14.29
N ALA A 17 13.65 -5.01 15.60
CA ALA A 17 13.65 -3.85 16.51
C ALA A 17 14.96 -3.07 16.43
N ALA A 18 16.10 -3.77 16.49
CA ALA A 18 17.43 -3.19 16.36
C ALA A 18 17.63 -2.50 14.98
N TYR A 19 17.15 -3.12 13.91
CA TYR A 19 17.17 -2.51 12.56
C TYR A 19 16.42 -1.17 12.54
N TRP A 20 15.23 -1.11 13.13
CA TRP A 20 14.44 0.13 13.22
C TRP A 20 15.13 1.21 14.06
N VAL A 21 15.80 0.84 15.15
CA VAL A 21 16.53 1.79 16.00
C VAL A 21 17.82 2.29 15.35
N ARG A 22 18.52 1.41 14.61
CA ARG A 22 19.80 1.73 13.95
C ARG A 22 19.67 2.57 12.68
N GLY A 23 18.48 3.01 12.26
CA GLY A 23 18.18 3.72 11.02
C GLY A 23 19.34 4.55 10.46
N ARG A 24 19.74 4.26 9.23
CA ARG A 24 20.82 4.94 8.50
C ARG A 24 20.37 6.30 8.01
N GLY A 25 20.93 7.39 8.57
CA GLY A 25 20.69 8.77 8.14
C GLY A 25 19.94 9.61 9.18
N GLY A 26 20.33 10.86 9.33
CA GLY A 26 19.99 11.78 10.43
C GLY A 26 18.49 12.12 10.64
N HIS A 27 17.58 11.69 9.75
CA HIS A 27 16.14 11.88 9.90
C HIS A 27 15.46 10.54 10.19
N ARG A 28 15.06 10.34 11.44
CA ARG A 28 14.28 9.16 11.83
C ARG A 28 12.80 9.36 11.44
N PRO A 29 12.17 8.41 10.72
CA PRO A 29 10.74 8.48 10.44
C PRO A 29 9.92 8.57 11.73
N MET A 30 8.81 9.31 11.69
CA MET A 30 7.84 9.31 12.79
C MET A 30 7.42 7.88 13.09
N GLY A 31 7.28 7.53 14.37
CA GLY A 31 6.86 6.18 14.79
C GLY A 31 7.97 5.15 14.98
N THR A 32 9.23 5.47 14.68
CA THR A 32 10.37 4.53 14.84
C THR A 32 10.44 3.93 16.23
N TRP A 33 10.34 4.74 17.27
CA TRP A 33 10.38 4.28 18.67
C TRP A 33 9.18 3.43 19.05
N ALA A 34 7.98 3.77 18.59
CA ALA A 34 6.79 2.98 18.84
C ALA A 34 6.86 1.61 18.16
N MET A 35 7.39 1.54 16.93
CA MET A 35 7.62 0.28 16.24
C MET A 35 8.69 -0.58 16.92
N ALA A 36 9.79 0.03 17.37
CA ALA A 36 10.82 -0.68 18.13
C ALA A 36 10.26 -1.22 19.46
N ALA A 37 9.48 -0.42 20.19
CA ALA A 37 8.82 -0.85 21.42
C ALA A 37 7.84 -1.99 21.17
N LEU A 38 7.06 -1.94 20.10
CA LEU A 38 6.15 -3.01 19.68
C LEU A 38 6.91 -4.33 19.45
N LEU A 39 7.94 -4.30 18.61
CA LEU A 39 8.72 -5.48 18.25
C LEU A 39 9.47 -6.06 19.45
N THR A 40 10.05 -5.21 20.28
CA THR A 40 10.72 -5.64 21.52
C THR A 40 9.74 -6.25 22.51
N SER A 41 8.56 -5.65 22.69
CA SER A 41 7.55 -6.18 23.61
C SER A 41 7.03 -7.54 23.14
N PHE A 42 6.78 -7.72 21.85
CA PHE A 42 6.43 -9.04 21.33
C PHE A 42 7.55 -10.06 21.48
N ALA A 43 8.79 -9.66 21.21
CA ALA A 43 9.95 -10.54 21.43
C ALA A 43 10.04 -11.03 22.87
N LEU A 44 9.85 -10.15 23.83
CA LEU A 44 9.87 -10.47 25.26
C LEU A 44 8.65 -11.34 25.67
N ALA A 45 7.47 -11.07 25.08
CA ALA A 45 6.30 -11.91 25.30
C ALA A 45 6.53 -13.34 24.80
N PHE A 46 7.07 -13.53 23.60
CA PHE A 46 7.42 -14.86 23.07
C PHE A 46 8.55 -15.53 23.85
N ALA A 47 9.58 -14.76 24.25
CA ALA A 47 10.67 -15.29 25.07
C ALA A 47 10.16 -15.82 26.42
N SER A 48 9.17 -15.14 27.03
CA SER A 48 8.56 -15.57 28.31
C SER A 48 7.83 -16.89 28.22
N TYR A 49 7.37 -17.30 27.03
CA TYR A 49 6.76 -18.60 26.78
C TYR A 49 7.75 -19.69 26.31
N ALA A 50 9.02 -19.33 26.08
CA ALA A 50 10.02 -20.34 25.73
C ALA A 50 10.27 -21.25 26.95
N PRO A 51 10.15 -22.60 26.83
CA PRO A 51 10.25 -23.50 27.98
C PRO A 51 11.54 -23.39 28.77
N ALA A 52 12.63 -22.94 28.16
CA ALA A 52 13.90 -22.69 28.86
C ALA A 52 13.81 -21.43 29.74
N VAL A 53 13.24 -20.35 29.23
CA VAL A 53 13.06 -19.07 29.95
C VAL A 53 12.00 -19.26 31.04
N GLU A 54 10.87 -19.88 30.73
CA GLU A 54 9.79 -20.20 31.65
C GLU A 54 10.34 -20.91 32.88
N ARG A 55 11.09 -22.01 32.70
CA ARG A 55 11.71 -22.74 33.79
C ARG A 55 12.71 -21.91 34.61
N ALA A 56 13.51 -21.08 33.94
CA ALA A 56 14.47 -20.21 34.61
C ALA A 56 13.82 -19.14 35.48
N VAL A 57 12.73 -18.49 34.99
CA VAL A 57 12.01 -17.45 35.74
C VAL A 57 11.13 -18.05 36.81
N GLU A 58 10.47 -19.19 36.55
CA GLU A 58 9.60 -19.89 37.50
C GLU A 58 10.36 -20.57 38.64
N SER A 59 11.68 -20.82 38.49
CA SER A 59 12.52 -21.26 39.60
C SER A 59 12.70 -20.20 40.68
N VAL A 60 12.50 -18.91 40.34
CA VAL A 60 12.61 -17.79 41.29
C VAL A 60 11.24 -17.44 41.87
N VAL A 61 10.22 -17.29 41.01
CA VAL A 61 8.85 -16.98 41.44
C VAL A 61 7.86 -17.84 40.63
N PRO A 62 7.04 -18.66 41.29
CA PRO A 62 6.07 -19.51 40.60
C PRO A 62 5.11 -18.69 39.73
N HIS A 63 4.85 -19.15 38.49
CA HIS A 63 3.94 -18.53 37.54
C HIS A 63 4.26 -17.10 37.08
N VAL A 64 5.45 -16.57 37.35
CA VAL A 64 5.84 -15.21 36.93
C VAL A 64 5.93 -15.07 35.41
N ALA A 65 6.22 -16.15 34.68
CA ALA A 65 6.22 -16.15 33.22
C ALA A 65 4.90 -15.66 32.62
N ARG A 66 3.75 -16.02 33.25
CA ARG A 66 2.41 -15.55 32.91
C ARG A 66 2.28 -14.02 33.07
N LEU A 67 2.74 -13.47 34.21
CA LEU A 67 2.71 -12.03 34.48
C LEU A 67 3.55 -11.27 33.46
N LEU A 68 4.78 -11.73 33.19
CA LEU A 68 5.69 -11.13 32.23
C LEU A 68 5.10 -11.10 30.82
N SER A 69 4.61 -12.26 30.35
CA SER A 69 4.03 -12.36 29.02
C SER A 69 2.80 -11.47 28.83
N ASN A 70 1.90 -11.44 29.83
CA ASN A 70 0.71 -10.57 29.78
C ASN A 70 1.10 -9.08 29.80
N THR A 71 2.07 -8.69 30.61
CA THR A 71 2.60 -7.32 30.67
C THR A 71 3.20 -6.90 29.33
N PHE A 72 4.03 -7.75 28.72
CA PHE A 72 4.61 -7.48 27.41
C PHE A 72 3.57 -7.43 26.30
N THR A 73 2.51 -8.26 26.39
CA THR A 73 1.39 -8.21 25.44
C THR A 73 0.63 -6.89 25.53
N LEU A 74 0.33 -6.40 26.75
CA LEU A 74 -0.31 -5.09 26.92
C LEU A 74 0.58 -3.94 26.45
N THR A 75 1.90 -4.03 26.71
CA THR A 75 2.87 -3.06 26.23
C THR A 75 2.93 -3.03 24.70
N ALA A 76 2.93 -4.18 24.05
CA ALA A 76 2.88 -4.28 22.58
C ALA A 76 1.58 -3.68 22.01
N ALA A 77 0.43 -3.97 22.61
CA ALA A 77 -0.85 -3.39 22.21
C ALA A 77 -0.88 -1.86 22.36
N THR A 78 -0.24 -1.33 23.42
CA THR A 78 -0.12 0.12 23.62
C THR A 78 0.85 0.74 22.60
N ALA A 79 1.97 0.08 22.32
CA ALA A 79 2.97 0.56 21.37
C ALA A 79 2.41 0.63 19.95
N VAL A 80 1.57 -0.32 19.54
CA VAL A 80 0.92 -0.29 18.22
C VAL A 80 -0.08 0.86 18.09
N LEU A 81 -0.82 1.17 19.17
CA LEU A 81 -1.69 2.35 19.19
C LEU A 81 -0.88 3.65 19.14
N ALA A 82 0.23 3.73 19.90
CA ALA A 82 1.13 4.88 19.87
C ALA A 82 1.68 5.12 18.46
N PHE A 83 2.07 4.06 17.75
CA PHE A 83 2.49 4.13 16.36
C PHE A 83 1.40 4.71 15.44
N LEU A 84 0.14 4.24 15.58
CA LEU A 84 -0.96 4.78 14.80
C LEU A 84 -1.26 6.25 15.13
N PHE A 85 -1.22 6.64 16.41
CA PHE A 85 -1.43 8.03 16.80
C PHE A 85 -0.37 8.94 16.19
N GLN A 86 0.91 8.53 16.18
CA GLN A 86 2.00 9.29 15.56
C GLN A 86 1.87 9.42 14.04
N LEU A 87 1.22 8.46 13.37
CA LEU A 87 0.98 8.52 11.93
C LEU A 87 -0.25 9.36 11.54
N ASN A 88 -1.24 9.45 12.42
CA ASN A 88 -2.58 9.89 12.06
C ASN A 88 -3.03 11.20 12.72
N LEU A 89 -2.36 11.61 13.78
CA LEU A 89 -2.71 12.79 14.58
C LEU A 89 -1.58 13.81 14.54
N ASP A 90 -1.93 15.07 14.74
CA ASP A 90 -0.97 16.14 14.99
C ASP A 90 -0.15 15.82 16.25
N ARG A 91 1.10 16.25 16.28
CA ARG A 91 2.07 15.92 17.32
C ARG A 91 1.55 16.12 18.74
N GLU A 92 0.93 17.26 19.02
CA GLU A 92 0.40 17.56 20.36
C GLU A 92 -0.74 16.62 20.78
N ARG A 93 -1.65 16.30 19.84
CA ARG A 93 -2.75 15.37 20.09
C ARG A 93 -2.25 13.94 20.24
N ALA A 94 -1.28 13.54 19.39
CA ALA A 94 -0.65 12.23 19.50
C ALA A 94 0.03 12.04 20.86
N ASP A 95 0.86 13.01 21.29
CA ASP A 95 1.57 12.94 22.56
C ASP A 95 0.63 12.90 23.77
N ARG A 96 -0.48 13.64 23.73
CA ARG A 96 -1.52 13.58 24.77
C ARG A 96 -2.17 12.19 24.84
N GLN A 97 -2.57 11.63 23.70
CA GLN A 97 -3.20 10.31 23.64
C GLN A 97 -2.24 9.20 24.08
N ILE A 98 -0.99 9.26 23.63
CA ILE A 98 0.05 8.30 24.02
C ILE A 98 0.27 8.35 25.52
N ARG A 99 0.40 9.55 26.12
CA ARG A 99 0.57 9.72 27.57
C ARG A 99 -0.59 9.09 28.35
N MET A 100 -1.83 9.35 27.93
CA MET A 100 -3.01 8.76 28.59
C MET A 100 -2.99 7.22 28.51
N ARG A 101 -2.58 6.66 27.38
CA ARG A 101 -2.47 5.21 27.20
C ARG A 101 -1.35 4.60 28.04
N VAL A 102 -0.20 5.26 28.13
CA VAL A 102 0.91 4.82 28.97
C VAL A 102 0.54 4.85 30.46
N ILE A 103 -0.18 5.88 30.88
CA ILE A 103 -0.70 5.93 32.27
C ILE A 103 -1.69 4.78 32.52
N ALA A 104 -2.64 4.56 31.62
CA ALA A 104 -3.60 3.46 31.75
C ALA A 104 -2.90 2.09 31.73
N LEU A 105 -1.86 1.91 30.91
CA LEU A 105 -1.01 0.73 30.92
C LEU A 105 -0.34 0.54 32.29
N ALA A 106 0.29 1.59 32.81
CA ALA A 106 0.97 1.56 34.10
C ALA A 106 0.01 1.17 35.24
N ILE A 107 -1.19 1.76 35.28
CA ILE A 107 -2.23 1.41 36.25
C ILE A 107 -2.63 -0.07 36.10
N SER A 108 -2.85 -0.54 34.88
CA SER A 108 -3.25 -1.94 34.62
C SER A 108 -2.16 -2.91 35.04
N VAL A 109 -0.90 -2.65 34.68
CA VAL A 109 0.26 -3.49 35.06
C VAL A 109 0.46 -3.50 36.57
N THR A 110 0.35 -2.34 37.24
CA THR A 110 0.45 -2.25 38.71
C THR A 110 -0.68 -3.05 39.38
N GLY A 111 -1.91 -2.91 38.88
CA GLY A 111 -3.04 -3.68 39.42
C GLY A 111 -2.86 -5.19 39.20
N MET A 112 -2.43 -5.63 38.02
CA MET A 112 -2.10 -7.03 37.74
C MET A 112 -1.01 -7.56 38.67
N THR A 113 0.05 -6.78 38.87
CA THR A 113 1.16 -7.15 39.76
C THR A 113 0.70 -7.24 41.23
N ALA A 114 -0.12 -6.30 41.69
CA ALA A 114 -0.68 -6.33 43.02
C ALA A 114 -1.51 -7.60 43.28
N PHE A 115 -2.42 -7.94 42.37
CA PHE A 115 -3.22 -9.17 42.51
C PHE A 115 -2.37 -10.44 42.39
N PHE A 116 -1.37 -10.43 41.52
CA PHE A 116 -0.42 -11.52 41.41
C PHE A 116 0.38 -11.74 42.71
N VAL A 117 0.89 -10.68 43.33
CA VAL A 117 1.60 -10.75 44.61
C VAL A 117 0.68 -11.21 45.72
N ALA A 118 -0.57 -10.67 45.77
CA ALA A 118 -1.58 -11.13 46.73
C ALA A 118 -1.89 -12.62 46.56
N GLU A 119 -2.00 -13.14 45.32
CA GLU A 119 -2.19 -14.57 45.04
C GLU A 119 -1.01 -15.42 45.56
N GLN A 120 0.24 -14.92 45.45
CA GLN A 120 1.43 -15.61 45.94
C GLN A 120 1.45 -15.67 47.50
N LEU A 121 1.01 -14.61 48.15
CA LEU A 121 1.02 -14.50 49.64
C LEU A 121 -0.12 -15.27 50.32
N THR A 122 -1.29 -15.32 49.68
CA THR A 122 -2.51 -15.96 50.27
C THR A 122 -2.75 -17.39 49.80
N GLY A 123 -1.87 -17.92 48.93
CA GLY A 123 -2.09 -19.18 48.22
C GLY A 123 -3.07 -19.01 47.06
N ARG A 124 -3.35 -20.09 46.33
CA ARG A 124 -4.22 -20.08 45.14
C ARG A 124 -5.65 -19.64 45.47
N ASN A 125 -5.92 -18.36 45.37
CA ASN A 125 -7.27 -17.80 45.54
C ASN A 125 -7.88 -17.52 44.14
N PRO A 126 -8.97 -18.22 43.79
CA PRO A 126 -9.59 -18.06 42.45
C PRO A 126 -10.14 -16.66 42.20
N VAL A 127 -10.53 -15.93 43.27
CA VAL A 127 -11.02 -14.54 43.13
C VAL A 127 -9.90 -13.60 42.77
N LEU A 128 -8.74 -13.70 43.41
CA LEU A 128 -7.57 -12.85 43.08
C LEU A 128 -7.09 -13.10 41.64
N TYR A 129 -7.08 -14.36 41.23
CA TYR A 129 -6.79 -14.72 39.85
C TYR A 129 -7.83 -14.16 38.87
N ALA A 130 -9.13 -14.21 39.20
CA ALA A 130 -10.19 -13.63 38.38
C ALA A 130 -10.02 -12.10 38.23
N CYS A 131 -9.71 -11.38 39.33
CA CYS A 131 -9.43 -9.96 39.29
C CYS A 131 -8.21 -9.62 38.41
N TYR A 132 -7.11 -10.38 38.53
CA TYR A 132 -5.94 -10.28 37.67
C TYR A 132 -6.30 -10.42 36.18
N VAL A 133 -7.04 -11.48 35.81
CA VAL A 133 -7.47 -11.72 34.43
C VAL A 133 -8.44 -10.65 33.94
N LEU A 134 -9.33 -10.17 34.79
CA LEU A 134 -10.29 -9.11 34.45
C LEU A 134 -9.57 -7.81 34.04
N ILE A 135 -8.57 -7.39 34.81
CA ILE A 135 -7.78 -6.18 34.48
C ILE A 135 -7.09 -6.38 33.12
N TYR A 136 -6.41 -7.52 32.92
CA TYR A 136 -5.74 -7.86 31.67
C TYR A 136 -6.67 -7.78 30.47
N ILE A 137 -7.82 -8.49 30.54
CA ILE A 137 -8.78 -8.59 29.43
C ILE A 137 -9.47 -7.26 29.16
N SER A 138 -9.81 -6.49 30.19
CA SER A 138 -10.45 -5.18 30.05
C SER A 138 -9.54 -4.21 29.30
N TYR A 139 -8.25 -4.15 29.67
CA TYR A 139 -7.29 -3.29 28.99
C TYR A 139 -7.01 -3.78 27.57
N LEU A 140 -6.81 -5.07 27.36
CA LEU A 140 -6.59 -5.65 26.03
C LEU A 140 -7.79 -5.42 25.11
N GLY A 141 -9.01 -5.66 25.60
CA GLY A 141 -10.24 -5.44 24.83
C GLY A 141 -10.44 -3.96 24.47
N TYR A 142 -10.17 -3.06 25.42
CA TYR A 142 -10.23 -1.62 25.17
C TYR A 142 -9.24 -1.17 24.09
N THR A 143 -7.98 -1.61 24.18
CA THR A 143 -6.95 -1.28 23.19
C THR A 143 -7.23 -1.90 21.83
N ALA A 144 -7.67 -3.17 21.80
CA ALA A 144 -8.02 -3.87 20.56
C ALA A 144 -9.22 -3.22 19.84
N LYS A 145 -10.25 -2.77 20.61
CA LYS A 145 -11.39 -2.03 20.05
C LYS A 145 -10.95 -0.72 19.39
N ASP A 146 -10.15 0.08 20.08
CA ASP A 146 -9.68 1.35 19.54
C ASP A 146 -8.80 1.15 18.31
N PHE A 147 -7.94 0.13 18.35
CA PHE A 147 -7.09 -0.22 17.22
C PHE A 147 -7.93 -0.67 16.02
N LEU A 148 -8.96 -1.49 16.23
CA LEU A 148 -9.91 -1.90 15.20
C LEU A 148 -10.60 -0.69 14.55
N LEU A 149 -11.14 0.22 15.34
CA LEU A 149 -11.86 1.39 14.84
C LEU A 149 -10.96 2.29 14.00
N GLN A 150 -9.72 2.52 14.45
CA GLN A 150 -8.76 3.33 13.72
C GLN A 150 -8.31 2.66 12.42
N THR A 151 -7.90 1.40 12.47
CA THR A 151 -7.44 0.68 11.27
C THR A 151 -8.55 0.55 10.24
N TRP A 152 -9.78 0.31 10.66
CA TRP A 152 -10.95 0.27 9.77
C TRP A 152 -11.23 1.62 9.12
N ALA A 153 -11.24 2.71 9.88
CA ALA A 153 -11.43 4.06 9.36
C ALA A 153 -10.35 4.45 8.34
N HIS A 154 -9.07 4.15 8.65
CA HIS A 154 -7.95 4.41 7.76
C HIS A 154 -7.95 3.53 6.51
N SER A 155 -8.42 2.28 6.60
CA SER A 155 -8.52 1.40 5.43
C SER A 155 -9.47 1.95 4.37
N LYS A 156 -10.52 2.68 4.78
CA LYS A 156 -11.47 3.33 3.86
C LYS A 156 -10.87 4.56 3.16
N ARG A 157 -10.00 5.30 3.84
CA ARG A 157 -9.37 6.53 3.33
C ARG A 157 -8.11 6.26 2.50
N SER A 158 -7.50 5.08 2.66
CA SER A 158 -6.25 4.76 1.99
C SER A 158 -6.44 4.58 0.49
N THR A 159 -5.64 5.30 -0.32
CA THR A 159 -5.61 5.21 -1.78
C THR A 159 -4.75 4.05 -2.28
N ARG A 160 -3.69 3.69 -1.54
CA ARG A 160 -2.77 2.61 -1.91
C ARG A 160 -3.36 1.24 -1.59
N ARG A 161 -3.48 0.37 -2.59
CA ARG A 161 -4.05 -0.99 -2.43
C ARG A 161 -3.35 -1.82 -1.35
N SER A 162 -2.01 -1.82 -1.30
CA SER A 162 -1.23 -2.57 -0.31
C SER A 162 -1.52 -2.13 1.12
N GLN A 163 -1.59 -0.82 1.36
CA GLN A 163 -1.91 -0.25 2.66
C GLN A 163 -3.36 -0.58 3.07
N ARG A 164 -4.31 -0.50 2.14
CA ARG A 164 -5.71 -0.84 2.38
C ARG A 164 -5.87 -2.31 2.80
N TRP A 165 -5.22 -3.23 2.08
CA TRP A 165 -5.24 -4.65 2.43
C TRP A 165 -4.54 -4.93 3.75
N GLY A 166 -3.38 -4.33 4.02
CA GLY A 166 -2.69 -4.45 5.30
C GLY A 166 -3.56 -4.02 6.47
N LEU A 167 -4.20 -2.84 6.39
CA LEU A 167 -5.09 -2.33 7.43
C LEU A 167 -6.35 -3.21 7.64
N ARG A 168 -6.93 -3.75 6.57
CA ARG A 168 -8.06 -4.69 6.66
C ARG A 168 -7.66 -6.00 7.34
N THR A 169 -6.53 -6.57 6.97
CA THR A 169 -6.00 -7.79 7.62
C THR A 169 -5.75 -7.53 9.11
N THR A 170 -5.16 -6.39 9.47
CA THR A 170 -4.99 -5.97 10.86
C THR A 170 -6.35 -5.84 11.58
N SER A 171 -7.36 -5.25 10.95
CA SER A 171 -8.70 -5.12 11.53
C SER A 171 -9.34 -6.48 11.82
N VAL A 172 -9.19 -7.45 10.91
CA VAL A 172 -9.66 -8.82 11.14
C VAL A 172 -8.92 -9.45 12.33
N GLY A 173 -7.60 -9.25 12.43
CA GLY A 173 -6.81 -9.70 13.58
C GLY A 173 -7.31 -9.11 14.91
N CYS A 174 -7.66 -7.81 14.94
CA CYS A 174 -8.27 -7.18 16.10
C CYS A 174 -9.64 -7.80 16.46
N GLY A 175 -10.43 -8.20 15.46
CA GLY A 175 -11.66 -8.94 15.66
C GLY A 175 -11.44 -10.26 16.42
N PHE A 176 -10.41 -11.02 16.05
CA PHE A 176 -10.02 -12.25 16.79
C PHE A 176 -9.53 -11.95 18.21
N ALA A 177 -8.80 -10.85 18.43
CA ALA A 177 -8.39 -10.42 19.76
C ALA A 177 -9.60 -10.05 20.65
N LEU A 178 -10.59 -9.36 20.09
CA LEU A 178 -11.85 -9.04 20.80
C LEU A 178 -12.69 -10.29 21.07
N LEU A 179 -12.72 -11.25 20.14
CA LEU A 179 -13.39 -12.54 20.35
C LEU A 179 -12.75 -13.31 21.51
N TYR A 180 -11.42 -13.34 21.55
CA TYR A 180 -10.69 -13.91 22.69
C TYR A 180 -11.04 -13.21 24.01
N ALA A 181 -11.04 -11.88 24.02
CA ALA A 181 -11.38 -11.10 25.23
C ALA A 181 -12.82 -11.38 25.69
N ALA A 182 -13.77 -11.40 24.77
CA ALA A 182 -15.17 -11.73 25.05
C ALA A 182 -15.33 -13.16 25.60
N TYR A 183 -14.64 -14.12 25.00
CA TYR A 183 -14.64 -15.52 25.49
C TYR A 183 -14.10 -15.61 26.92
N LYS A 184 -12.98 -14.95 27.22
CA LYS A 184 -12.39 -14.94 28.57
C LYS A 184 -13.30 -14.26 29.60
N LEU A 185 -13.94 -13.17 29.23
CA LEU A 185 -14.91 -12.48 30.08
C LEU A 185 -16.11 -13.40 30.35
N PHE A 186 -16.65 -14.05 29.33
CA PHE A 186 -17.74 -15.02 29.48
C PHE A 186 -17.32 -16.19 30.40
N ALA A 187 -16.09 -16.71 30.26
CA ALA A 187 -15.57 -17.77 31.10
C ALA A 187 -15.50 -17.33 32.57
N LEU A 188 -15.02 -16.12 32.87
CA LEU A 188 -14.96 -15.57 34.21
C LEU A 188 -16.37 -15.43 34.84
N ILE A 189 -17.33 -14.92 34.06
CA ILE A 189 -18.73 -14.76 34.51
C ILE A 189 -19.36 -16.15 34.79
N SER A 190 -19.14 -17.11 33.87
CA SER A 190 -19.65 -18.48 34.02
C SER A 190 -19.14 -19.19 35.29
N ILE A 191 -17.84 -19.03 35.60
CA ILE A 191 -17.22 -19.58 36.79
C ILE A 191 -17.72 -18.83 38.06
N GLY A 192 -17.77 -17.49 37.99
CA GLY A 192 -18.21 -16.66 39.09
C GLY A 192 -19.68 -16.87 39.51
N LEU A 193 -20.53 -17.19 38.56
CA LEU A 193 -21.96 -17.49 38.77
C LEU A 193 -22.23 -18.99 39.00
N GLY A 194 -21.21 -19.85 39.01
CA GLY A 194 -21.34 -21.29 39.21
C GLY A 194 -22.16 -22.00 38.10
N LEU A 195 -22.22 -21.46 36.89
CA LEU A 195 -23.06 -21.97 35.80
C LEU A 195 -22.62 -23.31 35.22
N GLY A 196 -21.43 -23.80 35.58
CA GLY A 196 -20.91 -25.11 35.15
C GLY A 196 -20.73 -25.26 33.61
N LEU A 197 -20.87 -24.16 32.84
CA LEU A 197 -20.84 -24.20 31.39
C LEU A 197 -19.44 -24.52 30.80
N ILE A 198 -18.40 -24.33 31.61
CA ILE A 198 -17.02 -24.57 31.20
C ILE A 198 -16.39 -25.59 32.15
N PRO A 199 -15.99 -26.78 31.66
CA PRO A 199 -15.35 -27.81 32.49
C PRO A 199 -13.97 -27.34 32.97
N ASP A 200 -13.70 -27.37 34.28
CA ASP A 200 -12.54 -26.75 34.91
C ASP A 200 -11.17 -27.37 34.57
N HIS A 201 -11.09 -28.60 34.09
CA HIS A 201 -9.81 -29.34 34.11
C HIS A 201 -9.32 -29.95 32.81
N ALA A 202 -9.96 -29.77 31.66
CA ALA A 202 -9.44 -30.33 30.43
C ALA A 202 -8.29 -29.48 29.85
N ARG A 203 -7.07 -30.04 29.87
CA ARG A 203 -5.90 -29.47 29.18
C ARG A 203 -6.15 -29.45 27.67
N CYS A 204 -5.71 -28.36 26.99
CA CYS A 204 -5.76 -28.32 25.54
C CYS A 204 -4.75 -29.33 24.95
N SER A 205 -5.24 -30.40 24.38
CA SER A 205 -4.43 -31.44 23.74
C SER A 205 -4.01 -30.98 22.33
N SER A 206 -4.82 -30.16 21.68
CA SER A 206 -4.51 -29.54 20.41
C SER A 206 -5.05 -28.09 20.34
N PRO A 207 -4.63 -27.26 19.36
CA PRO A 207 -5.12 -25.90 19.20
C PRO A 207 -6.64 -25.77 19.00
N LEU A 208 -7.30 -26.83 18.55
CA LEU A 208 -8.74 -26.83 18.22
C LEU A 208 -9.55 -27.82 19.07
N THR A 209 -8.92 -28.69 19.83
CA THR A 209 -9.60 -29.76 20.59
C THR A 209 -9.23 -29.73 22.08
N PRO A 210 -10.18 -29.61 22.99
CA PRO A 210 -11.62 -29.38 22.80
C PRO A 210 -11.93 -27.99 22.20
N PHE A 211 -13.13 -27.78 21.65
CA PHE A 211 -13.55 -26.57 20.93
C PHE A 211 -13.25 -25.24 21.66
N ARG A 212 -13.30 -25.22 23.00
CA ARG A 212 -12.90 -24.07 23.82
C ARG A 212 -11.44 -23.63 23.58
N CYS A 213 -10.55 -24.56 23.17
CA CYS A 213 -9.16 -24.25 22.91
C CYS A 213 -8.98 -23.41 21.63
N ALA A 214 -9.92 -23.51 20.69
CA ALA A 214 -9.99 -22.62 19.54
C ALA A 214 -10.08 -21.13 19.95
N PHE A 215 -10.86 -20.84 21.01
CA PHE A 215 -11.00 -19.47 21.49
C PHE A 215 -9.87 -19.03 22.44
N SER A 216 -9.36 -19.94 23.28
CA SER A 216 -8.38 -19.57 24.30
C SER A 216 -6.92 -19.62 23.79
N VAL A 217 -6.62 -20.41 22.75
CA VAL A 217 -5.28 -20.60 22.22
C VAL A 217 -5.17 -20.13 20.79
N SER A 218 -6.08 -20.58 19.89
CA SER A 218 -5.98 -20.27 18.47
C SER A 218 -6.37 -18.85 18.14
N ALA A 219 -7.43 -18.29 18.77
CA ALA A 219 -7.88 -16.94 18.48
C ALA A 219 -6.80 -15.88 18.75
N PRO A 220 -6.11 -15.85 19.92
CA PRO A 220 -5.01 -14.91 20.13
C PRO A 220 -3.81 -15.15 19.21
N ALA A 221 -3.49 -16.41 18.88
CA ALA A 221 -2.41 -16.71 17.94
C ALA A 221 -2.71 -16.17 16.54
N VAL A 222 -3.93 -16.41 16.03
CA VAL A 222 -4.41 -15.87 14.74
C VAL A 222 -4.46 -14.36 14.78
N ALA A 223 -4.93 -13.75 15.89
CA ALA A 223 -4.95 -12.30 16.06
C ALA A 223 -3.55 -11.70 15.89
N VAL A 224 -2.56 -12.21 16.62
CA VAL A 224 -1.17 -11.72 16.55
C VAL A 224 -0.60 -11.89 15.14
N LEU A 225 -0.82 -13.05 14.52
CA LEU A 225 -0.36 -13.34 13.16
C LEU A 225 -0.96 -12.34 12.16
N LEU A 226 -2.28 -12.15 12.17
CA LEU A 226 -2.96 -11.25 11.25
C LEU A 226 -2.58 -9.77 11.47
N ILE A 227 -2.43 -9.34 12.73
CA ILE A 227 -1.98 -7.99 13.05
C ILE A 227 -0.55 -7.78 12.55
N THR A 228 0.35 -8.72 12.82
CA THR A 228 1.76 -8.63 12.40
C THR A 228 1.88 -8.60 10.87
N VAL A 229 1.23 -9.54 10.18
CA VAL A 229 1.21 -9.58 8.71
C VAL A 229 0.60 -8.30 8.14
N GLY A 230 -0.53 -7.85 8.68
CA GLY A 230 -1.21 -6.66 8.20
C GLY A 230 -0.38 -5.37 8.34
N LEU A 231 0.35 -5.21 9.44
CA LEU A 231 1.22 -4.06 9.67
C LEU A 231 2.52 -4.12 8.85
N THR A 232 3.06 -5.32 8.61
CA THR A 232 4.31 -5.49 7.87
C THR A 232 4.12 -5.53 6.36
N LEU A 233 2.92 -5.91 5.87
CA LEU A 233 2.61 -6.05 4.46
C LEU A 233 2.96 -4.79 3.62
N PRO A 234 2.60 -3.56 4.02
CA PRO A 234 2.97 -2.36 3.28
C PRO A 234 4.50 -2.16 3.22
N ALA A 235 5.20 -2.45 4.31
CA ALA A 235 6.66 -2.32 4.38
C ALA A 235 7.37 -3.36 3.50
N LEU A 236 6.88 -4.59 3.45
CA LEU A 236 7.42 -5.67 2.60
C LEU A 236 7.15 -5.40 1.10
N LEU A 237 5.99 -4.82 0.77
CA LEU A 237 5.64 -4.52 -0.61
C LEU A 237 6.26 -3.20 -1.11
N TRP A 238 6.74 -2.33 -0.21
CA TRP A 238 7.33 -1.06 -0.58
C TRP A 238 8.58 -1.20 -1.48
N PRO A 239 9.60 -2.03 -1.17
CA PRO A 239 10.74 -2.20 -2.05
C PRO A 239 10.34 -2.78 -3.41
N LEU A 240 9.35 -3.69 -3.45
CA LEU A 240 8.84 -4.23 -4.71
C LEU A 240 8.15 -3.14 -5.55
N SER A 241 7.40 -2.25 -4.92
CA SER A 241 6.77 -1.11 -5.59
C SER A 241 7.81 -0.13 -6.15
N GLN A 242 8.89 0.13 -5.42
CA GLN A 242 10.01 0.96 -5.87
C GLN A 242 10.76 0.31 -7.04
N LEU A 243 11.02 -1.00 -6.98
CA LEU A 243 11.63 -1.73 -8.09
C LEU A 243 10.76 -1.68 -9.36
N ARG A 244 9.43 -1.84 -9.22
CA ARG A 244 8.49 -1.71 -10.35
C ARG A 244 8.48 -0.31 -10.91
N ARG A 245 8.49 0.72 -10.05
CA ARG A 245 8.56 2.13 -10.44
C ARG A 245 9.86 2.41 -11.20
N ARG A 246 11.02 2.04 -10.66
CA ARG A 246 12.34 2.22 -11.33
C ARG A 246 12.42 1.48 -12.67
N ARG A 247 11.86 0.26 -12.75
CA ARG A 247 11.78 -0.48 -14.03
C ARG A 247 10.89 0.24 -15.04
N TRP A 248 9.74 0.75 -14.59
CA TRP A 248 8.84 1.52 -15.44
C TRP A 248 9.52 2.81 -15.92
N GLU A 249 10.17 3.58 -15.05
CA GLU A 249 10.89 4.80 -15.37
C GLU A 249 12.01 4.51 -16.41
N ARG A 250 12.81 3.47 -16.18
CA ARG A 250 13.87 3.06 -17.11
C ARG A 250 13.31 2.64 -18.46
N ASN A 251 12.30 1.79 -18.49
CA ASN A 251 11.69 1.32 -19.74
C ASN A 251 11.04 2.47 -20.49
N SER A 252 10.36 3.38 -19.80
CA SER A 252 9.76 4.56 -20.40
C SER A 252 10.81 5.51 -20.98
N PHE A 253 11.88 5.76 -20.23
CA PHE A 253 13.00 6.58 -20.68
C PHE A 253 13.63 6.03 -21.98
N THR A 254 13.89 4.72 -22.03
CA THR A 254 14.46 4.08 -23.24
C THR A 254 13.45 4.05 -24.39
N ALA A 255 12.17 3.80 -24.12
CA ALA A 255 11.15 3.73 -25.17
C ALA A 255 10.82 5.09 -25.80
N LEU A 256 11.01 6.20 -25.06
CA LEU A 256 10.86 7.56 -25.58
C LEU A 256 12.08 8.06 -26.37
N GLU A 257 13.23 7.40 -26.25
CA GLU A 257 14.50 7.80 -26.90
C GLU A 257 14.38 8.04 -28.40
N PRO A 258 13.77 7.14 -29.20
CA PRO A 258 13.70 7.36 -30.66
C PRO A 258 12.88 8.60 -31.02
N LEU A 259 11.72 8.79 -30.38
CA LEU A 259 10.86 9.96 -30.61
C LEU A 259 11.58 11.24 -30.15
N TRP A 260 12.18 11.23 -28.96
CA TRP A 260 12.91 12.37 -28.41
C TRP A 260 14.05 12.80 -29.35
N ARG A 261 14.86 11.86 -29.83
CA ARG A 261 15.98 12.14 -30.74
C ARG A 261 15.52 12.78 -32.05
N GLU A 262 14.42 12.29 -32.60
CA GLU A 262 13.90 12.81 -33.88
C GLU A 262 13.34 14.23 -33.73
N VAL A 263 12.53 14.49 -32.69
CA VAL A 263 11.94 15.82 -32.49
C VAL A 263 12.98 16.87 -32.07
N THR A 264 13.95 16.49 -31.22
CA THR A 264 15.03 17.39 -30.78
C THR A 264 16.05 17.68 -31.90
N SER A 265 16.27 16.74 -32.82
CA SER A 265 17.10 17.01 -34.01
C SER A 265 16.49 18.04 -34.93
N ALA A 266 15.14 18.16 -34.95
CA ALA A 266 14.44 19.19 -35.71
C ALA A 266 14.33 20.53 -35.00
N VAL A 267 14.38 20.51 -33.64
CA VAL A 267 14.21 21.67 -32.77
C VAL A 267 15.28 21.66 -31.66
N PRO A 268 16.57 21.84 -32.00
CA PRO A 268 17.68 21.73 -31.06
C PRO A 268 17.66 22.81 -29.96
N GLU A 269 17.04 23.95 -30.23
CA GLU A 269 16.91 25.07 -29.32
C GLU A 269 16.10 24.76 -28.01
N VAL A 270 15.34 23.67 -28.00
CA VAL A 270 14.55 23.24 -26.84
C VAL A 270 15.36 22.39 -25.85
N VAL A 271 16.46 21.81 -26.31
CA VAL A 271 17.28 20.92 -25.47
C VAL A 271 18.04 21.76 -24.44
N LEU A 272 17.73 21.56 -23.18
CA LEU A 272 18.43 22.23 -22.07
C LEU A 272 19.87 21.66 -21.94
N ASP A 273 20.86 22.56 -21.87
CA ASP A 273 22.25 22.16 -21.65
C ASP A 273 22.43 21.48 -20.29
N PRO A 274 22.95 20.26 -20.22
CA PRO A 274 23.17 19.54 -18.98
C PRO A 274 24.22 20.18 -18.05
N GLY A 275 25.01 21.16 -18.57
CA GLY A 275 26.15 21.74 -17.86
C GLY A 275 25.84 22.67 -16.68
N THR A 276 24.58 23.06 -16.46
CA THR A 276 24.22 24.08 -15.46
C THR A 276 23.55 23.58 -14.18
N THR A 277 23.25 22.30 -14.10
CA THR A 277 22.56 21.75 -12.93
C THR A 277 23.36 20.56 -12.36
N GLU A 278 23.89 20.70 -11.12
CA GLU A 278 24.40 19.58 -10.32
C GLU A 278 23.28 18.60 -9.97
N VAL A 279 22.58 18.07 -10.97
CA VAL A 279 21.58 17.03 -10.75
C VAL A 279 22.32 15.71 -10.76
N ASP A 280 22.14 14.97 -9.68
CA ASP A 280 22.68 13.62 -9.52
C ASP A 280 22.30 12.80 -10.78
N SER A 281 23.31 12.42 -11.55
CA SER A 281 23.16 11.67 -12.83
C SER A 281 22.44 10.32 -12.64
N HIS A 282 22.18 9.94 -11.39
CA HIS A 282 21.46 8.72 -11.01
C HIS A 282 19.95 8.91 -10.80
N ASP A 283 19.41 10.14 -10.86
CA ASP A 283 17.97 10.38 -10.71
C ASP A 283 17.22 10.16 -12.02
N LEU A 284 16.80 8.91 -12.21
CA LEU A 284 16.06 8.49 -13.41
C LEU A 284 14.69 9.17 -13.55
N ASP A 285 14.05 9.50 -12.42
CA ASP A 285 12.75 10.19 -12.39
C ASP A 285 12.90 11.60 -12.97
N PHE A 286 13.95 12.32 -12.58
CA PHE A 286 14.26 13.64 -13.12
C PHE A 286 14.55 13.58 -14.64
N HIS A 287 15.37 12.64 -15.08
CA HIS A 287 15.70 12.49 -16.50
C HIS A 287 14.49 12.12 -17.36
N LEU A 288 13.59 11.26 -16.86
CA LEU A 288 12.34 10.94 -17.54
C LEU A 288 11.43 12.17 -17.62
N HIS A 289 11.28 12.91 -16.52
CA HIS A 289 10.49 14.13 -16.49
C HIS A 289 10.99 15.17 -17.50
N ARG A 290 12.29 15.41 -17.51
CA ARG A 290 12.95 16.32 -18.46
C ARG A 290 12.68 15.90 -19.89
N ARG A 291 12.85 14.61 -20.24
CA ARG A 291 12.60 14.09 -21.59
C ARG A 291 11.15 14.28 -22.03
N VAL A 292 10.19 14.06 -21.13
CA VAL A 292 8.76 14.30 -21.39
C VAL A 292 8.50 15.78 -21.69
N ILE A 293 9.09 16.69 -20.93
CA ILE A 293 8.96 18.13 -21.16
C ILE A 293 9.59 18.50 -22.50
N GLU A 294 10.83 18.11 -22.77
CA GLU A 294 11.53 18.41 -24.03
C GLU A 294 10.76 17.91 -25.26
N ILE A 295 10.13 16.71 -25.20
CA ILE A 295 9.28 16.22 -26.30
C ILE A 295 8.06 17.14 -26.47
N ASN A 296 7.37 17.51 -25.39
CA ASN A 296 6.20 18.37 -25.48
C ASN A 296 6.53 19.78 -25.98
N ASP A 297 7.66 20.33 -25.56
CA ASP A 297 8.12 21.64 -26.02
C ASP A 297 8.52 21.61 -27.50
N CYS A 298 9.16 20.51 -27.97
CA CYS A 298 9.42 20.30 -29.40
C CYS A 298 8.10 20.19 -30.19
N VAL A 299 7.12 19.44 -29.70
CA VAL A 299 5.80 19.31 -30.35
C VAL A 299 5.10 20.68 -30.43
N LEU A 300 5.25 21.51 -29.40
CA LEU A 300 4.73 22.89 -29.39
C LEU A 300 5.47 23.77 -30.40
N ALA A 301 6.80 23.72 -30.44
CA ALA A 301 7.62 24.45 -31.41
C ALA A 301 7.39 24.03 -32.87
N LEU A 302 6.99 22.78 -33.09
CA LEU A 302 6.60 22.26 -34.39
C LEU A 302 5.18 22.69 -34.84
N ARG A 303 4.43 23.42 -34.01
CA ARG A 303 3.06 23.87 -34.35
C ARG A 303 2.92 24.57 -35.68
N PRO A 304 3.82 25.50 -36.10
CA PRO A 304 3.74 26.16 -37.42
C PRO A 304 3.88 25.22 -38.63
N TYR A 305 4.38 24.01 -38.40
CA TYR A 305 4.62 23.00 -39.46
C TYR A 305 3.56 21.87 -39.47
N ARG A 306 2.56 21.94 -38.60
CA ARG A 306 1.49 20.93 -38.47
C ARG A 306 0.40 21.18 -39.51
N ARG A 307 0.06 20.16 -40.32
CA ARG A 307 -0.95 20.25 -41.39
C ARG A 307 -2.27 19.60 -40.95
N THR A 308 -3.37 20.31 -41.11
CA THR A 308 -4.73 19.77 -40.88
C THR A 308 -5.03 18.64 -41.85
N SER A 309 -4.63 18.75 -43.13
CA SER A 309 -4.80 17.70 -44.13
C SER A 309 -4.13 16.36 -43.76
N VAL A 310 -2.94 16.40 -43.13
CA VAL A 310 -2.27 15.18 -42.64
C VAL A 310 -3.03 14.55 -41.48
N ARG A 311 -3.51 15.38 -40.58
CA ARG A 311 -4.34 14.91 -39.45
C ARG A 311 -5.62 14.24 -39.95
N ASP A 312 -6.34 14.88 -40.87
CA ASP A 312 -7.62 14.38 -41.36
C ASP A 312 -7.42 13.08 -42.16
N ALA A 313 -6.37 12.98 -42.95
CA ALA A 313 -6.00 11.75 -43.65
C ALA A 313 -5.67 10.60 -42.65
N ALA A 314 -4.88 10.89 -41.62
CA ALA A 314 -4.55 9.90 -40.59
C ALA A 314 -5.76 9.50 -39.76
N ALA A 315 -6.66 10.44 -39.45
CA ALA A 315 -7.91 10.16 -38.75
C ALA A 315 -8.85 9.30 -39.59
N ALA A 316 -9.00 9.59 -40.89
CA ALA A 316 -9.77 8.76 -41.81
C ALA A 316 -9.20 7.34 -41.90
N ASP A 317 -7.88 7.19 -41.91
CA ASP A 317 -7.22 5.89 -41.90
C ASP A 317 -7.46 5.13 -40.57
N ALA A 318 -7.36 5.79 -39.43
CA ALA A 318 -7.71 5.22 -38.14
C ALA A 318 -9.19 4.79 -38.06
N ALA A 319 -10.09 5.57 -38.67
CA ALA A 319 -11.52 5.23 -38.76
C ALA A 319 -11.75 3.98 -39.62
N ARG A 320 -11.07 3.87 -40.78
CA ARG A 320 -11.16 2.64 -41.60
C ARG A 320 -10.69 1.39 -40.85
N ARG A 321 -9.70 1.53 -39.97
CA ARG A 321 -9.23 0.42 -39.11
C ARG A 321 -10.06 0.19 -37.86
N GLY A 322 -11.11 1.00 -37.62
CA GLY A 322 -11.95 0.90 -36.41
C GLY A 322 -11.24 1.29 -35.11
N THR A 323 -10.14 2.09 -35.18
CA THR A 323 -9.34 2.50 -34.02
C THR A 323 -9.51 3.97 -33.65
N ALA A 324 -10.29 4.76 -34.37
CA ALA A 324 -10.40 6.21 -34.26
C ALA A 324 -10.74 6.70 -32.82
N GLU A 325 -11.64 6.00 -32.13
CA GLU A 325 -12.08 6.37 -30.77
C GLU A 325 -11.21 5.76 -29.65
N THR A 326 -10.09 5.12 -30.01
CA THR A 326 -9.18 4.50 -29.03
C THR A 326 -7.98 5.39 -28.77
N PRO A 327 -7.41 5.40 -27.54
CA PRO A 327 -6.18 6.13 -27.25
C PRO A 327 -5.01 5.76 -28.18
N ARG A 328 -5.04 4.55 -28.73
CA ARG A 328 -4.05 4.07 -29.69
C ARG A 328 -4.24 4.72 -31.07
N GLY A 329 -5.47 4.84 -31.54
CA GLY A 329 -5.77 5.50 -32.81
C GLY A 329 -5.46 6.99 -32.75
N GLU A 330 -5.82 7.66 -31.65
CA GLU A 330 -5.43 9.06 -31.42
C GLU A 330 -3.91 9.24 -31.44
N ALA A 331 -3.15 8.32 -30.84
CA ALA A 331 -1.69 8.34 -30.83
C ALA A 331 -1.09 8.08 -32.23
N GLU A 332 -1.72 7.25 -33.06
CA GLU A 332 -1.32 7.02 -34.46
C GLU A 332 -1.51 8.29 -35.30
N VAL A 333 -2.64 9.00 -35.10
CA VAL A 333 -2.90 10.29 -35.76
C VAL A 333 -1.85 11.33 -35.34
N GLU A 334 -1.59 11.46 -34.04
CA GLU A 334 -0.62 12.42 -33.53
C GLU A 334 0.80 12.11 -34.02
N ALA A 335 1.20 10.84 -34.06
CA ALA A 335 2.48 10.41 -34.56
C ALA A 335 2.67 10.76 -36.06
N ALA A 336 1.65 10.58 -36.88
CA ALA A 336 1.68 10.95 -38.30
C ALA A 336 1.84 12.48 -38.50
N VAL A 337 1.13 13.27 -37.69
CA VAL A 337 1.22 14.72 -37.70
C VAL A 337 2.61 15.19 -37.25
N ILE A 338 3.20 14.60 -36.19
CA ILE A 338 4.54 14.92 -35.71
C ILE A 338 5.58 14.56 -36.80
N ALA A 339 5.48 13.39 -37.41
CA ALA A 339 6.41 12.96 -38.47
C ALA A 339 6.41 13.90 -39.67
N ALA A 340 5.22 14.31 -40.12
CA ALA A 340 5.07 15.28 -41.22
C ALA A 340 5.62 16.68 -40.85
N ALA A 341 5.36 17.14 -39.59
CA ALA A 341 5.85 18.42 -39.10
C ALA A 341 7.39 18.44 -38.97
N VAL A 342 8.01 17.37 -38.48
CA VAL A 342 9.49 17.22 -38.46
C VAL A 342 10.06 17.28 -39.84
N ALA A 343 9.48 16.57 -40.82
CA ALA A 343 9.91 16.62 -42.20
C ALA A 343 9.78 18.03 -42.82
N ALA A 344 8.65 18.70 -42.61
CA ALA A 344 8.41 20.08 -43.08
C ALA A 344 9.38 21.09 -42.45
N LYS A 345 9.70 20.98 -41.17
CA LYS A 345 10.70 21.83 -40.49
C LYS A 345 12.08 21.66 -41.09
N ARG A 346 12.50 20.41 -41.38
CA ARG A 346 13.80 20.11 -42.03
C ARG A 346 13.92 20.68 -43.44
N THR A 347 12.81 20.80 -44.15
CA THR A 347 12.80 21.42 -45.51
C THR A 347 12.69 22.94 -45.50
N GLY A 348 12.50 23.55 -44.32
CA GLY A 348 12.42 25.00 -44.15
C GLY A 348 11.16 25.65 -44.72
N LEU A 349 10.13 24.88 -45.06
CA LEU A 349 8.87 25.37 -45.63
C LEU A 349 7.79 25.49 -44.51
N PRO A 350 7.64 26.66 -43.90
CA PRO A 350 6.49 26.91 -43.05
C PRO A 350 5.22 26.90 -43.88
N LEU A 351 4.08 26.57 -43.24
CA LEU A 351 2.80 26.55 -43.93
C LEU A 351 2.20 27.97 -43.95
N ASP A 352 2.00 28.48 -45.16
CA ASP A 352 1.14 29.65 -45.37
C ASP A 352 -0.34 29.21 -45.29
N GLY A 353 -1.06 29.68 -44.29
CA GLY A 353 -2.51 29.79 -44.33
C GLY A 353 -3.36 28.65 -43.77
N ASP A 354 -2.79 27.57 -43.29
CA ASP A 354 -3.60 26.48 -42.68
C ASP A 354 -3.56 26.58 -41.14
N GLU A 355 -4.74 26.63 -40.49
CA GLU A 355 -4.83 26.70 -39.04
C GLU A 355 -4.26 25.44 -38.43
N ALA A 356 -3.16 25.58 -37.67
CA ALA A 356 -2.45 24.45 -37.10
C ALA A 356 -3.35 23.64 -36.17
N PRO A 357 -3.56 22.35 -36.40
CA PRO A 357 -4.41 21.54 -35.54
C PRO A 357 -3.86 21.49 -34.11
N PRO A 358 -4.74 21.57 -33.08
CA PRO A 358 -4.29 21.44 -31.72
C PRO A 358 -3.67 20.08 -31.50
N ALA A 359 -2.61 20.02 -30.68
CA ALA A 359 -1.99 18.74 -30.32
C ALA A 359 -3.01 17.84 -29.60
N ALA A 360 -3.11 16.58 -30.06
CA ALA A 360 -4.01 15.62 -29.44
C ALA A 360 -3.52 15.32 -28.01
N GLY A 361 -4.42 15.40 -27.05
CA GLY A 361 -4.12 15.01 -25.66
C GLY A 361 -3.75 16.13 -24.70
N THR A 362 -3.45 17.36 -25.14
CA THR A 362 -3.15 18.49 -24.25
C THR A 362 -4.35 18.99 -23.43
N ARG A 363 -5.58 18.63 -23.82
CA ARG A 363 -6.80 19.13 -23.15
C ARG A 363 -7.18 18.41 -21.86
N SER A 364 -6.70 17.21 -21.60
CA SER A 364 -7.24 16.34 -20.50
C SER A 364 -6.23 15.90 -19.44
N ARG A 365 -4.93 16.20 -19.59
CA ARG A 365 -3.89 15.57 -18.75
C ARG A 365 -3.10 16.55 -17.88
N LYS A 366 -3.76 17.64 -17.43
CA LYS A 366 -3.11 18.63 -16.57
C LYS A 366 -2.49 17.99 -15.33
N GLY A 367 -1.15 17.93 -15.30
CA GLY A 367 -0.37 17.79 -14.09
C GLY A 367 -0.03 16.36 -13.64
N ASP A 368 -0.33 15.30 -14.42
CA ASP A 368 0.06 13.92 -14.06
C ASP A 368 1.14 13.37 -15.01
N LEU A 369 2.41 13.44 -14.57
CA LEU A 369 3.56 12.92 -15.32
C LEU A 369 3.40 11.45 -15.78
N PRO A 370 2.90 10.50 -14.94
CA PRO A 370 2.68 9.15 -15.41
C PRO A 370 1.67 9.04 -16.56
N ALA A 371 0.60 9.81 -16.54
CA ALA A 371 -0.42 9.81 -17.61
C ALA A 371 0.14 10.41 -18.89
N GLU A 372 0.90 11.50 -18.80
CA GLU A 372 1.57 12.12 -19.94
C GLU A 372 2.63 11.19 -20.55
N THR A 373 3.47 10.58 -19.71
CA THR A 373 4.44 9.58 -20.14
C THR A 373 3.77 8.40 -20.86
N ALA A 374 2.65 7.89 -20.31
CA ALA A 374 1.91 6.78 -20.92
C ALA A 374 1.36 7.16 -22.31
N TRP A 375 0.90 8.40 -22.48
CA TRP A 375 0.49 8.91 -23.78
C TRP A 375 1.64 9.00 -24.77
N LEU A 376 2.74 9.64 -24.39
CA LEU A 376 3.90 9.79 -25.26
C LEU A 376 4.51 8.43 -25.65
N LEU A 377 4.41 7.41 -24.80
CA LEU A 377 4.80 6.04 -25.14
C LEU A 377 3.93 5.44 -26.26
N LEU A 378 2.62 5.74 -26.29
CA LEU A 378 1.75 5.33 -27.40
C LEU A 378 2.14 6.05 -28.69
N VAL A 379 2.39 7.37 -28.60
CA VAL A 379 2.85 8.18 -29.74
C VAL A 379 4.20 7.69 -30.26
N ALA A 380 5.19 7.46 -29.37
CA ALA A 380 6.51 6.97 -29.76
C ALA A 380 6.44 5.60 -30.46
N LYS A 381 5.59 4.71 -29.95
CA LYS A 381 5.36 3.40 -30.58
C LYS A 381 4.71 3.50 -31.96
N ALA A 382 3.79 4.44 -32.13
CA ALA A 382 3.17 4.73 -33.43
C ALA A 382 4.17 5.38 -34.39
N TYR A 383 4.95 6.35 -33.91
CA TYR A 383 5.97 7.06 -34.65
C TYR A 383 7.04 6.08 -35.25
N ALA A 384 7.52 5.15 -34.42
CA ALA A 384 8.49 4.14 -34.87
C ALA A 384 7.97 3.27 -36.02
N ARG A 385 6.66 3.10 -36.19
CA ARG A 385 6.07 2.39 -37.32
C ARG A 385 6.05 3.24 -38.61
N HIS A 386 5.88 4.56 -38.47
CA HIS A 386 5.94 5.48 -39.61
C HIS A 386 7.37 5.74 -40.09
N SER A 387 8.34 5.61 -39.19
CA SER A 387 9.76 5.85 -39.49
C SER A 387 10.51 4.59 -39.93
N ALA A 388 9.92 3.40 -39.80
CA ALA A 388 10.50 2.17 -40.32
C ALA A 388 10.44 2.23 -41.87
N PRO A 389 11.58 2.10 -42.57
CA PRO A 389 11.56 2.11 -44.02
C PRO A 389 10.69 0.96 -44.55
N GLU A 390 9.86 1.27 -45.53
CA GLU A 390 8.91 0.38 -46.22
C GLU A 390 9.64 -0.77 -47.03
N ASN A 391 10.72 -1.32 -46.46
CA ASN A 391 11.52 -2.40 -47.02
C ASN A 391 11.25 -3.75 -46.34
N ALA A 392 9.98 -4.15 -46.25
CA ALA A 392 9.60 -5.53 -45.90
C ALA A 392 8.43 -6.01 -46.77
N GLY A 393 8.42 -5.57 -48.03
CA GLY A 393 7.64 -6.21 -49.08
C GLY A 393 8.43 -7.34 -49.72
N ALA A 394 8.83 -8.35 -48.96
CA ALA A 394 9.24 -9.63 -49.55
C ALA A 394 8.00 -10.54 -49.57
N PRO A 395 7.67 -11.09 -50.77
CA PRO A 395 6.56 -12.03 -50.86
C PRO A 395 6.91 -13.30 -50.09
N SER A 396 6.01 -13.73 -49.22
CA SER A 396 6.08 -15.05 -48.57
C SER A 396 6.21 -16.13 -49.66
N PRO A 397 7.20 -17.02 -49.57
CA PRO A 397 7.22 -18.20 -50.40
C PRO A 397 6.08 -19.11 -49.97
N SER A 398 5.14 -19.32 -50.91
CA SER A 398 4.14 -20.37 -50.84
C SER A 398 4.85 -21.72 -50.70
N HIS A 399 4.76 -22.35 -49.54
CA HIS A 399 5.07 -23.78 -49.40
C HIS A 399 3.80 -24.57 -49.64
N PRO A 400 3.83 -25.51 -50.58
CA PRO A 400 2.79 -26.53 -50.69
C PRO A 400 3.15 -27.71 -49.78
N GLY A 401 2.17 -28.16 -48.99
CA GLY A 401 1.93 -29.54 -48.59
C GLY A 401 2.92 -30.17 -47.63
N ALA A 402 2.49 -30.36 -46.41
CA ALA A 402 2.81 -31.57 -45.67
C ALA A 402 1.59 -31.93 -44.79
N GLU A 403 1.04 -33.05 -45.13
CA GLU A 403 -0.05 -33.81 -44.57
C GLU A 403 0.35 -34.39 -43.19
N ASN A 404 -0.63 -34.45 -42.30
CA ASN A 404 -0.77 -35.42 -41.20
C ASN A 404 0.31 -35.57 -40.12
N ALA A 405 -0.01 -35.10 -38.91
CA ALA A 405 0.21 -35.87 -37.69
C ALA A 405 -0.78 -35.45 -36.60
N GLU A 406 -1.75 -36.31 -36.40
CA GLU A 406 -2.70 -36.37 -35.30
C GLU A 406 -1.96 -36.69 -33.98
N ALA A 407 -2.11 -35.84 -32.97
CA ALA A 407 -1.84 -36.19 -31.59
C ALA A 407 -2.80 -35.45 -30.65
N ALA A 408 -3.66 -36.21 -30.04
CA ALA A 408 -4.67 -35.83 -29.09
C ALA A 408 -4.08 -35.23 -27.80
N LEU A 409 -4.66 -34.14 -27.32
CA LEU A 409 -4.53 -33.68 -25.93
C LEU A 409 -5.94 -33.44 -25.32
N PRO A 410 -6.16 -33.83 -24.04
CA PRO A 410 -7.49 -33.92 -23.46
C PRO A 410 -8.02 -32.63 -22.91
N GLY A 411 -9.30 -32.48 -23.06
CA GLY A 411 -10.36 -31.76 -22.40
C GLY A 411 -10.07 -30.63 -21.41
N ARG A 412 -10.51 -29.43 -21.80
CA ARG A 412 -10.77 -28.31 -20.89
C ARG A 412 -12.28 -28.04 -20.90
N PRO A 413 -12.98 -28.02 -19.76
CA PRO A 413 -14.42 -27.78 -19.74
C PRO A 413 -14.77 -26.32 -19.99
N ALA A 414 -15.84 -26.09 -20.75
CA ALA A 414 -16.41 -24.80 -21.08
C ALA A 414 -17.15 -24.18 -19.88
N PRO A 415 -17.18 -22.84 -19.74
CA PRO A 415 -17.98 -22.19 -18.72
C PRO A 415 -19.45 -22.08 -19.16
N LYS A 416 -20.32 -22.45 -18.23
CA LYS A 416 -21.80 -22.35 -18.37
C LYS A 416 -22.23 -20.88 -18.35
N ASN A 417 -23.00 -20.49 -19.34
CA ASN A 417 -23.78 -19.25 -19.37
C ASN A 417 -24.84 -19.26 -18.25
N ALA A 418 -24.80 -18.23 -17.41
CA ALA A 418 -25.92 -17.86 -16.57
C ALA A 418 -26.28 -16.40 -16.88
N GLY A 419 -27.52 -16.22 -17.36
CA GLY A 419 -28.10 -14.94 -17.71
C GLY A 419 -28.23 -14.03 -16.48
N ALA A 420 -27.94 -12.77 -16.66
CA ALA A 420 -28.25 -11.73 -15.70
C ALA A 420 -28.98 -10.58 -16.40
N THR A 421 -30.20 -10.40 -15.97
CA THR A 421 -31.11 -9.29 -16.20
C THR A 421 -30.52 -7.96 -15.76
N SER A 422 -30.58 -6.96 -16.62
CA SER A 422 -30.28 -5.55 -16.31
C SER A 422 -31.29 -4.96 -15.34
N PRO A 423 -30.87 -4.12 -14.39
CA PRO A 423 -31.74 -3.12 -13.80
C PRO A 423 -31.41 -1.71 -14.33
N SER A 424 -32.48 -1.05 -14.68
CA SER A 424 -32.64 0.32 -15.13
C SER A 424 -32.10 1.36 -14.15
N HIS A 425 -31.35 2.34 -14.68
CA HIS A 425 -30.90 3.56 -14.00
C HIS A 425 -32.05 4.53 -13.71
N PRO A 426 -32.09 5.15 -12.55
CA PRO A 426 -32.85 6.38 -12.35
C PRO A 426 -31.97 7.62 -12.52
N THR A 427 -32.47 8.59 -13.25
CA THR A 427 -31.98 9.93 -13.51
C THR A 427 -31.91 10.76 -12.21
N PRO A 428 -30.85 11.52 -11.91
CA PRO A 428 -30.87 12.47 -10.80
C PRO A 428 -31.50 13.81 -11.21
N LYS A 429 -32.48 14.24 -10.44
CA LYS A 429 -33.10 15.57 -10.49
C LYS A 429 -32.10 16.64 -10.02
N ASN A 430 -32.01 17.65 -10.85
CA ASN A 430 -31.32 18.92 -10.63
C ASN A 430 -32.09 19.75 -9.58
N THR A 431 -31.51 20.02 -8.43
CA THR A 431 -31.97 21.07 -7.52
C THR A 431 -30.80 22.00 -7.24
N GLY A 432 -30.94 23.24 -7.74
CA GLY A 432 -30.04 24.34 -7.49
C GLY A 432 -30.02 24.72 -6.00
N ALA A 433 -28.85 25.05 -5.49
CA ALA A 433 -28.67 25.77 -4.26
C ALA A 433 -27.45 26.70 -4.35
N ALA A 434 -27.70 27.89 -3.91
CA ALA A 434 -26.92 29.11 -3.96
C ALA A 434 -25.53 29.01 -3.32
N SER A 435 -24.61 29.77 -3.90
CA SER A 435 -23.27 30.12 -3.43
C SER A 435 -23.34 31.04 -2.20
N PRO A 436 -22.56 30.83 -1.15
CA PRO A 436 -22.27 31.93 -0.22
C PRO A 436 -20.86 32.48 -0.41
N ASN A 437 -20.81 33.80 -0.40
CA ASN A 437 -19.68 34.71 -0.47
C ASN A 437 -18.53 34.38 0.48
N HIS A 438 -17.30 34.40 -0.07
CA HIS A 438 -16.05 34.45 0.70
C HIS A 438 -15.69 35.93 0.97
N PRO A 439 -15.36 36.30 2.21
CA PRO A 439 -14.70 37.58 2.49
C PRO A 439 -13.17 37.44 2.40
N ALA A 440 -12.56 38.45 1.80
CA ALA A 440 -11.13 38.64 1.63
C ALA A 440 -10.40 38.86 2.99
N PRO A 441 -9.11 38.47 3.11
CA PRO A 441 -8.32 38.79 4.30
C PRO A 441 -7.82 40.24 4.27
N LYS A 442 -8.03 40.94 5.37
CA LYS A 442 -7.49 42.27 5.66
C LYS A 442 -6.01 42.14 6.08
N ASN A 443 -5.16 42.87 5.39
CA ASN A 443 -3.83 43.27 5.83
C ASN A 443 -3.90 44.16 7.08
N ALA A 444 -3.10 43.89 8.08
CA ALA A 444 -2.59 44.82 9.09
C ALA A 444 -1.19 44.33 9.42
N GLY A 445 -0.07 44.99 9.15
CA GLY A 445 0.26 46.37 9.57
C GLY A 445 1.06 46.30 10.84
N ALA A 446 2.37 46.25 10.66
CA ALA A 446 3.52 46.71 11.47
C ALA A 446 3.26 47.42 12.82
N SER A 447 4.09 47.12 13.78
CA SER A 447 4.99 47.94 14.61
C SER A 447 4.95 47.52 16.09
N SER A 448 6.04 47.18 16.56
CA SER A 448 6.84 47.50 17.75
C SER A 448 7.57 46.25 18.22
#